data_c40c890d5f2b30ced8ac455bd8dd6a8f
#
_entry.id   c40c890d5f2b30ced8ac455bd8dd6a8f
#
_cell.length_a   1.000
_cell.length_b   1.000
_cell.length_c   1.000
_cell.angle_alpha   90.00
_cell.angle_beta   90.00
_cell.angle_gamma   90.00
#
_symmetry.space_group_name_H-M   'P 1'
#
loop_
_entity.id
_entity.type
_entity.pdbx_description
1 polymer ?
#
loop_
_entity_poly.entity_id
_entity_poly.type
_entity_poly.pdbx_seq_one_letter_code
_entity_poly.pdbx_strand_id
1 'polypeptide(L)'
;MRTRYTILLSMIAGAALGGAAIQGLHAQAKLKAYSIGEIEVTDASAQPGYVPPVRNAIEQAHGRSLRTLNGRVVSIEGGAPPKNVAIVEWDSLDDAVAFYKSKAWTDLAPQRDKSQKTIRRYVVEAEK
;
A
#
# COMPACT_ATOMS: atom_id res chain seq x y z
N MET A 1 49.59 -2.27 29.11
CA MET A 1 48.91 -3.39 28.44
C MET A 1 47.46 -3.55 28.82
N ARG A 2 47.11 -3.48 30.07
CA ARG A 2 45.67 -3.60 30.51
C ARG A 2 44.75 -2.56 29.91
N THR A 3 45.16 -1.32 29.73
CA THR A 3 44.38 -0.22 29.18
C THR A 3 44.02 -0.41 27.70
N ARG A 4 44.85 -1.06 26.91
CA ARG A 4 44.63 -1.32 25.49
C ARG A 4 43.53 -2.37 25.26
N TYR A 5 43.49 -3.40 26.11
CA TYR A 5 42.46 -4.44 26.02
C TYR A 5 41.08 -3.93 26.44
N THR A 6 41.01 -3.03 27.42
CA THR A 6 39.75 -2.44 27.90
C THR A 6 39.13 -1.54 26.83
N ILE A 7 39.93 -0.78 26.08
CA ILE A 7 39.48 0.08 24.99
C ILE A 7 38.92 -0.75 23.84
N LEU A 8 39.56 -1.87 23.49
CA LEU A 8 39.07 -2.78 22.43
C LEU A 8 37.74 -3.42 22.77
N LEU A 9 37.54 -3.85 24.02
CA LEU A 9 36.29 -4.44 24.50
C LEU A 9 35.15 -3.39 24.50
N SER A 10 35.45 -2.14 24.84
CA SER A 10 34.46 -1.07 24.83
C SER A 10 33.98 -0.72 23.40
N MET A 11 34.87 -0.77 22.41
CA MET A 11 34.52 -0.52 21.01
C MET A 11 33.62 -1.61 20.43
N ILE A 12 33.86 -2.87 20.74
CA ILE A 12 33.07 -4.00 20.25
C ILE A 12 31.65 -3.95 20.85
N ALA A 13 31.53 -3.65 22.14
CA ALA A 13 30.24 -3.52 22.81
C ALA A 13 29.42 -2.35 22.24
N GLY A 14 30.07 -1.21 21.95
CA GLY A 14 29.40 -0.06 21.35
C GLY A 14 28.87 -0.31 19.94
N ALA A 15 29.61 -1.01 19.10
CA ALA A 15 29.19 -1.34 17.74
C ALA A 15 27.99 -2.29 17.72
N ALA A 16 27.94 -3.28 18.60
CA ALA A 16 26.82 -4.22 18.67
C ALA A 16 25.52 -3.55 19.11
N LEU A 17 25.57 -2.66 20.10
CA LEU A 17 24.41 -1.90 20.57
C LEU A 17 23.89 -0.91 19.52
N GLY A 18 24.78 -0.25 18.79
CA GLY A 18 24.42 0.68 17.71
C GLY A 18 23.71 -0.03 16.55
N GLY A 19 24.19 -1.21 16.14
CA GLY A 19 23.57 -1.99 15.07
C GLY A 19 22.17 -2.48 15.41
N ALA A 20 21.95 -2.95 16.63
CA ALA A 20 20.62 -3.40 17.09
C ALA A 20 19.62 -2.24 17.18
N ALA A 21 20.04 -1.07 17.62
CA ALA A 21 19.18 0.12 17.69
C ALA A 21 18.73 0.60 16.30
N ILE A 22 19.64 0.58 15.30
CA ILE A 22 19.33 0.96 13.91
C ILE A 22 18.33 -0.01 13.29
N GLN A 23 18.50 -1.31 13.47
CA GLN A 23 17.57 -2.32 12.97
C GLN A 23 16.19 -2.20 13.61
N GLY A 24 16.11 -1.92 14.90
CA GLY A 24 14.86 -1.69 15.60
C GLY A 24 14.11 -0.46 15.10
N LEU A 25 14.81 0.63 14.80
CA LEU A 25 14.23 1.84 14.22
C LEU A 25 13.69 1.60 12.81
N HIS A 26 14.39 0.87 11.95
CA HIS A 26 13.90 0.50 10.63
C HIS A 26 12.66 -0.40 10.68
N ALA A 27 12.61 -1.37 11.59
CA ALA A 27 11.45 -2.23 11.78
C ALA A 27 10.22 -1.46 12.28
N GLN A 28 10.41 -0.40 13.08
CA GLN A 28 9.34 0.46 13.59
C GLN A 28 8.87 1.50 12.56
N ALA A 29 9.69 1.83 11.54
CA ALA A 29 9.39 2.85 10.56
C ALA A 29 8.38 2.41 9.49
N LYS A 30 8.14 1.08 9.31
CA LYS A 30 7.21 0.57 8.31
C LYS A 30 5.82 0.39 8.90
N LEU A 31 4.94 1.33 8.60
CA LEU A 31 3.51 1.21 8.83
C LEU A 31 2.85 0.64 7.60
N LYS A 32 1.84 -0.20 7.79
CA LYS A 32 0.97 -0.62 6.69
C LYS A 32 0.24 0.58 6.10
N ALA A 33 -0.11 0.49 4.84
CA ALA A 33 -0.88 1.51 4.16
C ALA A 33 -2.07 0.89 3.41
N TYR A 34 -3.09 1.69 3.19
CA TYR A 34 -4.27 1.28 2.45
C TYR A 34 -4.52 2.29 1.33
N SER A 35 -4.61 1.80 0.10
CA SER A 35 -5.11 2.61 -0.98
C SER A 35 -6.62 2.47 -1.06
N ILE A 36 -7.31 3.59 -1.23
CA ILE A 36 -8.76 3.68 -1.29
C ILE A 36 -9.14 4.35 -2.59
N GLY A 37 -9.86 3.63 -3.45
CA GLY A 37 -10.41 4.15 -4.70
C GLY A 37 -11.92 4.31 -4.56
N GLU A 38 -12.42 5.53 -4.67
CA GLU A 38 -13.84 5.82 -4.76
C GLU A 38 -14.21 5.83 -6.23
N ILE A 39 -15.09 4.91 -6.61
CA ILE A 39 -15.28 4.51 -8.00
C ILE A 39 -16.76 4.51 -8.36
N GLU A 40 -17.05 4.85 -9.59
CA GLU A 40 -18.34 4.62 -10.23
C GLU A 40 -18.13 3.66 -11.40
N VAL A 41 -18.77 2.49 -11.34
CA VAL A 41 -18.78 1.54 -12.46
C VAL A 41 -19.68 2.09 -13.54
N THR A 42 -19.12 2.41 -14.70
CA THR A 42 -19.85 2.97 -15.83
C THR A 42 -20.28 1.92 -16.85
N ASP A 43 -19.53 0.82 -16.94
CA ASP A 43 -19.84 -0.32 -17.81
C ASP A 43 -19.43 -1.62 -17.12
N ALA A 44 -20.39 -2.29 -16.51
CA ALA A 44 -20.17 -3.56 -15.82
C ALA A 44 -19.67 -4.65 -16.77
N SER A 45 -20.05 -4.62 -18.05
CA SER A 45 -19.63 -5.60 -19.05
C SER A 45 -18.14 -5.49 -19.41
N ALA A 46 -17.53 -4.32 -19.18
CA ALA A 46 -16.11 -4.09 -19.42
C ALA A 46 -15.23 -4.46 -18.20
N GLN A 47 -15.80 -4.70 -17.03
CA GLN A 47 -15.04 -5.05 -15.83
C GLN A 47 -14.20 -6.33 -15.96
N PRO A 48 -14.65 -7.41 -16.62
CA PRO A 48 -13.81 -8.60 -16.81
C PRO A 48 -12.50 -8.32 -17.56
N GLY A 49 -12.43 -7.29 -18.37
CA GLY A 49 -11.21 -6.86 -19.05
C GLY A 49 -10.25 -6.04 -18.17
N TYR A 50 -10.71 -5.55 -17.03
CA TYR A 50 -9.92 -4.70 -16.14
C TYR A 50 -9.67 -5.34 -14.76
N VAL A 51 -10.70 -5.87 -14.11
CA VAL A 51 -10.60 -6.32 -12.72
C VAL A 51 -9.60 -7.47 -12.53
N PRO A 52 -9.63 -8.55 -13.33
CA PRO A 52 -8.62 -9.62 -13.17
C PRO A 52 -7.19 -9.14 -13.45
N PRO A 53 -6.89 -8.39 -14.53
CA PRO A 53 -5.54 -7.89 -14.77
C PRO A 53 -5.01 -6.96 -13.68
N VAL A 54 -5.83 -6.04 -13.17
CA VAL A 54 -5.37 -5.12 -12.12
C VAL A 54 -5.15 -5.86 -10.79
N ARG A 55 -6.00 -6.82 -10.46
CA ARG A 55 -5.83 -7.64 -9.27
C ARG A 55 -4.51 -8.43 -9.32
N ASN A 56 -4.21 -9.02 -10.48
CA ASN A 56 -2.95 -9.72 -10.69
C ASN A 56 -1.73 -8.78 -10.56
N ALA A 57 -1.81 -7.58 -11.14
CA ALA A 57 -0.74 -6.58 -11.03
C ALA A 57 -0.52 -6.15 -9.57
N ILE A 58 -1.58 -5.98 -8.79
CA ILE A 58 -1.52 -5.65 -7.37
C ILE A 58 -0.83 -6.78 -6.59
N GLU A 59 -1.23 -8.02 -6.82
CA GLU A 59 -0.63 -9.20 -6.16
C GLU A 59 0.86 -9.34 -6.47
N GLN A 60 1.26 -9.13 -7.70
CA GLN A 60 2.68 -9.16 -8.10
C GLN A 60 3.50 -8.04 -7.44
N ALA A 61 2.87 -6.93 -7.11
CA ALA A 61 3.48 -5.82 -6.37
C ALA A 61 3.35 -5.98 -4.85
N HIS A 62 2.92 -7.16 -4.37
CA HIS A 62 2.73 -7.50 -2.96
C HIS A 62 1.61 -6.74 -2.26
N GLY A 63 0.67 -6.19 -3.01
CA GLY A 63 -0.57 -5.64 -2.49
C GLY A 63 -1.60 -6.75 -2.23
N ARG A 64 -2.51 -6.48 -1.32
CA ARG A 64 -3.60 -7.40 -0.96
C ARG A 64 -4.93 -6.70 -1.17
N SER A 65 -5.63 -7.05 -2.24
CA SER A 65 -6.95 -6.50 -2.52
C SER A 65 -7.96 -7.02 -1.51
N LEU A 66 -8.64 -6.10 -0.84
CA LEU A 66 -9.87 -6.43 -0.14
C LEU A 66 -11.00 -6.42 -1.19
N ARG A 67 -11.81 -7.46 -1.23
CA ARG A 67 -12.83 -7.62 -2.28
C ARG A 67 -14.06 -6.76 -2.01
N THR A 68 -13.88 -5.44 -1.98
CA THR A 68 -14.91 -4.46 -1.62
C THR A 68 -15.62 -3.83 -2.81
N LEU A 69 -15.11 -4.01 -4.04
CA LEU A 69 -15.61 -3.30 -5.22
C LEU A 69 -17.12 -3.49 -5.46
N ASN A 70 -17.63 -4.70 -5.25
CA ASN A 70 -19.05 -5.02 -5.39
C ASN A 70 -19.78 -5.09 -4.04
N GLY A 71 -19.11 -4.70 -2.95
CA GLY A 71 -19.71 -4.62 -1.63
C GLY A 71 -20.65 -3.42 -1.51
N ARG A 72 -21.67 -3.57 -0.69
CA ARG A 72 -22.59 -2.47 -0.41
C ARG A 72 -21.90 -1.39 0.42
N VAL A 73 -22.13 -0.14 0.07
CA VAL A 73 -21.65 1.03 0.79
C VAL A 73 -22.84 1.73 1.43
N VAL A 74 -22.76 2.00 2.73
CA VAL A 74 -23.82 2.66 3.48
C VAL A 74 -23.24 3.92 4.12
N SER A 75 -23.88 5.07 3.89
CA SER A 75 -23.49 6.31 4.57
C SER A 75 -23.96 6.27 6.03
N ILE A 76 -23.06 6.62 6.92
CA ILE A 76 -23.41 6.82 8.35
C ILE A 76 -23.52 8.30 8.65
N GLU A 77 -22.61 9.12 8.13
CA GLU A 77 -22.60 10.56 8.30
C GLU A 77 -22.12 11.24 7.02
N GLY A 78 -22.52 12.46 6.81
CA GLY A 78 -22.12 13.29 5.67
C GLY A 78 -23.00 13.11 4.45
N GLY A 79 -22.45 13.41 3.28
CA GLY A 79 -23.16 13.32 2.01
C GLY A 79 -23.31 11.90 1.49
N ALA A 80 -23.78 11.76 0.25
CA ALA A 80 -23.90 10.46 -0.40
C ALA A 80 -22.52 9.79 -0.54
N PRO A 81 -22.39 8.49 -0.17
CA PRO A 81 -21.13 7.77 -0.31
C PRO A 81 -20.87 7.44 -1.80
N PRO A 82 -19.63 7.09 -2.16
CA PRO A 82 -19.36 6.51 -3.47
C PRO A 82 -20.13 5.20 -3.64
N LYS A 83 -20.50 4.86 -4.87
CA LYS A 83 -21.23 3.61 -5.16
C LYS A 83 -20.35 2.38 -4.95
N ASN A 84 -19.07 2.49 -5.30
CA ASN A 84 -18.11 1.40 -5.24
C ASN A 84 -16.81 1.88 -4.58
N VAL A 85 -16.22 1.05 -3.75
CA VAL A 85 -14.96 1.35 -3.07
C VAL A 85 -13.97 0.21 -3.28
N ALA A 86 -12.80 0.52 -3.82
CA ALA A 86 -11.70 -0.43 -3.96
C ALA A 86 -10.67 -0.17 -2.88
N ILE A 87 -10.35 -1.18 -2.08
CA ILE A 87 -9.37 -1.06 -0.99
C ILE A 87 -8.27 -2.10 -1.21
N VAL A 88 -7.03 -1.66 -1.12
CA VAL A 88 -5.84 -2.52 -1.19
C VAL A 88 -4.96 -2.25 0.01
N GLU A 89 -4.55 -3.31 0.69
CA GLU A 89 -3.56 -3.24 1.76
C GLU A 89 -2.15 -3.37 1.18
N TRP A 90 -1.22 -2.55 1.68
CA TRP A 90 0.19 -2.52 1.29
C TRP A 90 1.09 -2.58 2.53
N ASP A 91 2.29 -3.11 2.36
CA ASP A 91 3.26 -3.18 3.46
C ASP A 91 3.78 -1.81 3.89
N SER A 92 3.71 -0.81 3.00
CA SER A 92 4.09 0.57 3.31
C SER A 92 3.41 1.57 2.37
N LEU A 93 3.40 2.84 2.77
CA LEU A 93 2.98 3.94 1.91
C LEU A 93 3.81 4.02 0.63
N ASP A 94 5.14 3.87 0.75
CA ASP A 94 6.04 3.94 -0.40
C ASP A 94 5.77 2.84 -1.42
N ASP A 95 5.47 1.62 -0.96
CA ASP A 95 5.11 0.51 -1.85
C ASP A 95 3.81 0.79 -2.62
N ALA A 96 2.81 1.33 -1.94
CA ALA A 96 1.55 1.72 -2.57
C ALA A 96 1.76 2.80 -3.63
N VAL A 97 2.47 3.86 -3.29
CA VAL A 97 2.75 4.97 -4.21
C VAL A 97 3.57 4.49 -5.41
N ALA A 98 4.57 3.63 -5.18
CA ALA A 98 5.38 3.06 -6.25
C ALA A 98 4.52 2.25 -7.25
N PHE A 99 3.56 1.47 -6.75
CA PHE A 99 2.64 0.73 -7.62
C PHE A 99 1.83 1.65 -8.52
N TYR A 100 1.23 2.70 -7.97
CA TYR A 100 0.41 3.63 -8.77
C TYR A 100 1.21 4.51 -9.73
N LYS A 101 2.52 4.58 -9.57
CA LYS A 101 3.44 5.21 -10.53
C LYS A 101 4.04 4.21 -11.52
N SER A 102 3.83 2.92 -11.31
CA SER A 102 4.43 1.87 -12.12
C SER A 102 3.74 1.72 -13.48
N LYS A 103 4.49 1.15 -14.44
CA LYS A 103 3.96 0.80 -15.76
C LYS A 103 2.84 -0.24 -15.67
N ALA A 104 2.93 -1.17 -14.73
CA ALA A 104 1.90 -2.19 -14.50
C ALA A 104 0.52 -1.56 -14.22
N TRP A 105 0.47 -0.46 -13.50
CA TRP A 105 -0.76 0.29 -13.26
C TRP A 105 -1.14 1.19 -14.44
N THR A 106 -0.21 1.99 -14.95
CA THR A 106 -0.50 2.98 -15.99
C THR A 106 -0.90 2.35 -17.31
N ASP A 107 -0.38 1.18 -17.66
CA ASP A 107 -0.76 0.45 -18.87
C ASP A 107 -2.21 -0.06 -18.84
N LEU A 108 -2.83 -0.14 -17.68
CA LEU A 108 -4.23 -0.56 -17.53
C LEU A 108 -5.24 0.59 -17.66
N ALA A 109 -4.77 1.82 -17.90
CA ALA A 109 -5.65 2.99 -17.99
C ALA A 109 -6.75 2.84 -19.06
N PRO A 110 -6.49 2.34 -20.28
CA PRO A 110 -7.55 2.19 -21.27
C PRO A 110 -8.67 1.25 -20.82
N GLN A 111 -8.34 0.11 -20.21
CA GLN A 111 -9.32 -0.85 -19.70
C GLN A 111 -10.09 -0.29 -18.51
N ARG A 112 -9.38 0.41 -17.62
CA ARG A 112 -9.98 1.09 -16.47
C ARG A 112 -11.03 2.11 -16.91
N ASP A 113 -10.66 2.97 -17.85
CA ASP A 113 -11.51 4.06 -18.30
C ASP A 113 -12.75 3.56 -19.07
N LYS A 114 -12.68 2.38 -19.69
CA LYS A 114 -13.84 1.75 -20.31
C LYS A 114 -14.85 1.22 -19.30
N SER A 115 -14.41 0.79 -18.13
CA SER A 115 -15.23 0.08 -17.15
C SER A 115 -15.73 0.97 -16.03
N GLN A 116 -14.99 2.01 -15.68
CA GLN A 116 -15.26 2.80 -14.48
C GLN A 116 -14.72 4.22 -14.58
N LYS A 117 -15.27 5.07 -13.72
CA LYS A 117 -14.76 6.42 -13.45
C LYS A 117 -14.20 6.44 -12.04
N THR A 118 -12.97 6.88 -11.87
CA THR A 118 -12.39 7.14 -10.56
C THR A 118 -12.79 8.53 -10.10
N ILE A 119 -13.51 8.61 -8.99
CA ILE A 119 -13.89 9.88 -8.38
C ILE A 119 -12.65 10.46 -7.69
N ARG A 120 -12.00 9.66 -6.86
CA ARG A 120 -10.72 9.97 -6.24
C ARG A 120 -10.04 8.70 -5.76
N ARG A 121 -8.72 8.76 -5.64
CA ARG A 121 -7.90 7.66 -5.11
C ARG A 121 -6.80 8.25 -4.24
N TYR A 122 -6.60 7.67 -3.09
CA TYR A 122 -5.60 8.13 -2.12
C TYR A 122 -5.05 6.95 -1.32
N VAL A 123 -3.96 7.17 -0.64
CA VAL A 123 -3.33 6.19 0.23
C VAL A 123 -3.23 6.78 1.62
N VAL A 124 -3.55 5.99 2.63
CA VAL A 124 -3.46 6.37 4.04
C VAL A 124 -2.60 5.35 4.78
N GLU A 125 -1.67 5.84 5.62
CA GLU A 125 -0.94 4.98 6.54
C GLU A 125 -1.81 4.61 7.72
N ALA A 126 -1.69 3.36 8.18
CA ALA A 126 -2.34 2.91 9.40
C ALA A 126 -1.38 3.05 10.59
N GLU A 127 -1.84 3.61 11.67
CA GLU A 127 -1.12 3.58 12.95
C GLU A 127 -1.16 2.17 13.55
N LYS A 128 -0.16 1.84 14.38
CA LYS A 128 -0.13 0.58 15.13
C LYS A 128 -1.10 0.61 16.29
#